data_2a06a04b23d8495ea9f4f259fb21e784
#
_entry.id   2a06a04b23d8495ea9f4f259fb21e784
#
_cell.length_a   1.000
_cell.length_b   1.000
_cell.length_c   1.000
_cell.angle_alpha   90.00
_cell.angle_beta   90.00
_cell.angle_gamma   90.00
#
_symmetry.space_group_name_H-M   'P 1'
#
loop_
_entity.id
_entity.type
_entity.pdbx_description
1 polymer ?
#
loop_
_entity_poly.entity_id
_entity_poly.type
_entity_poly.pdbx_seq_one_letter_code
_entity_poly.pdbx_strand_id
1 'polypeptide(L)'
;ARANARQNIADSHQKLALAGMKKDIVAVKIKLRNNEELSKEENSIYLTYFSLMLRARENQHYQHKIGMLDEDEWSSMLISFKTLFKEPKHLEIWEYIKITFSEDFVELVDEQIRQSQIYGQDSA
;
A
#
# COMPACT_ATOMS: atom_id res chain seq x y z
N ALA A 1 -25.03 -7.22 -10.99
CA ALA A 1 -23.76 -7.88 -11.20
C ALA A 1 -22.57 -6.97 -10.90
N ARG A 2 -22.43 -5.81 -11.58
CA ARG A 2 -21.31 -4.89 -11.31
C ARG A 2 -21.42 -4.23 -9.93
N ALA A 3 -22.61 -3.88 -9.49
CA ALA A 3 -22.83 -3.27 -8.18
C ALA A 3 -22.44 -4.23 -7.04
N ASN A 4 -22.77 -5.52 -7.18
CA ASN A 4 -22.44 -6.52 -6.19
C ASN A 4 -20.93 -6.78 -6.13
N ALA A 5 -20.26 -6.79 -7.28
CA ALA A 5 -18.81 -6.95 -7.32
C ALA A 5 -18.09 -5.78 -6.63
N ARG A 6 -18.58 -4.56 -6.83
CA ARG A 6 -18.03 -3.37 -6.16
C ARG A 6 -18.23 -3.43 -4.65
N GLN A 7 -19.42 -3.86 -4.20
CA GLN A 7 -19.71 -3.97 -2.80
C GLN A 7 -18.83 -5.03 -2.15
N ASN A 8 -18.60 -6.15 -2.82
CA ASN A 8 -17.71 -7.21 -2.31
C ASN A 8 -16.27 -6.71 -2.20
N ILE A 9 -15.80 -5.91 -3.16
CA ILE A 9 -14.45 -5.30 -3.10
C ILE A 9 -14.38 -4.31 -1.95
N ALA A 10 -15.37 -3.45 -1.77
CA ALA A 10 -15.42 -2.48 -0.68
C ALA A 10 -15.43 -3.17 0.68
N ASP A 11 -16.22 -4.24 0.83
CA ASP A 11 -16.27 -5.04 2.06
C ASP A 11 -14.92 -5.70 2.35
N SER A 12 -14.24 -6.20 1.30
CA SER A 12 -12.90 -6.77 1.43
C SER A 12 -11.88 -5.73 1.88
N HIS A 13 -11.94 -4.50 1.33
CA HIS A 13 -11.08 -3.40 1.74
C HIS A 13 -11.31 -3.02 3.19
N GLN A 14 -12.56 -3.00 3.63
CA GLN A 14 -12.90 -2.69 5.02
C GLN A 14 -12.37 -3.76 5.96
N LYS A 15 -12.49 -5.03 5.59
CA LYS A 15 -11.93 -6.15 6.36
C LYS A 15 -10.42 -6.05 6.47
N LEU A 16 -9.75 -5.63 5.39
CA LEU A 16 -8.30 -5.40 5.41
C LEU A 16 -7.91 -4.27 6.35
N ALA A 17 -8.66 -3.17 6.35
CA ALA A 17 -8.42 -2.07 7.25
C ALA A 17 -8.58 -2.51 8.72
N LEU A 18 -9.60 -3.32 9.00
CA LEU A 18 -9.81 -3.89 10.34
C LEU A 18 -8.69 -4.85 10.72
N ALA A 19 -8.24 -5.68 9.77
CA ALA A 19 -7.11 -6.59 9.99
C ALA A 19 -5.83 -5.83 10.34
N GLY A 20 -5.61 -4.66 9.68
CA GLY A 20 -4.47 -3.80 9.98
C GLY A 20 -4.49 -3.22 11.38
N MET A 21 -5.66 -3.21 12.03
CA MET A 21 -5.82 -2.77 13.42
C MET A 21 -5.63 -3.91 14.43
N LYS A 22 -5.48 -5.14 13.97
CA LYS A 22 -5.23 -6.26 14.87
C LYS A 22 -3.91 -6.07 15.60
N LYS A 23 -3.86 -6.63 16.79
CA LYS A 23 -2.74 -6.50 17.72
C LYS A 23 -1.39 -6.80 17.07
N ASP A 24 -1.33 -7.84 16.24
CA ASP A 24 -0.09 -8.27 15.59
C ASP A 24 0.46 -7.22 14.62
N ILE A 25 -0.42 -6.62 13.81
CA ILE A 25 -0.01 -5.61 12.84
C ILE A 25 0.40 -4.32 13.54
N VAL A 26 -0.32 -3.93 14.60
CA VAL A 26 0.04 -2.76 15.41
C VAL A 26 1.41 -2.96 16.03
N ALA A 27 1.68 -4.15 16.57
CA ALA A 27 2.98 -4.48 17.16
C ALA A 27 4.10 -4.36 16.14
N VAL A 28 3.88 -4.85 14.92
CA VAL A 28 4.88 -4.73 13.84
C VAL A 28 5.13 -3.27 13.50
N LYS A 29 4.09 -2.47 13.37
CA LYS A 29 4.23 -1.04 13.05
C LYS A 29 5.04 -0.30 14.12
N ILE A 30 4.84 -0.63 15.39
CA ILE A 30 5.61 -0.06 16.50
C ILE A 30 7.09 -0.45 16.37
N LYS A 31 7.37 -1.72 16.09
CA LYS A 31 8.75 -2.20 15.90
C LYS A 31 9.44 -1.48 14.75
N LEU A 32 8.75 -1.32 13.62
CA LEU A 32 9.31 -0.61 12.47
C LEU A 32 9.64 0.84 12.82
N ARG A 33 8.76 1.50 13.56
CA ARG A 33 8.99 2.88 14.01
C ARG A 33 10.22 3.00 14.90
N ASN A 34 10.50 1.97 15.68
CA ASN A 34 11.62 1.93 16.62
C ASN A 34 12.87 1.27 16.04
N ASN A 35 12.88 0.97 14.74
CA ASN A 35 13.99 0.28 14.04
C ASN A 35 14.35 -1.07 14.66
N GLU A 36 13.36 -1.76 15.19
CA GLU A 36 13.53 -3.09 15.75
C GLU A 36 13.35 -4.17 14.67
N GLU A 37 14.06 -5.27 14.81
CA GLU A 37 13.93 -6.39 13.89
C GLU A 37 12.61 -7.13 14.10
N LEU A 38 12.05 -7.63 13.01
CA LEU A 38 10.83 -8.44 13.02
C LEU A 38 11.19 -9.91 13.08
N SER A 39 10.39 -10.70 13.81
CA SER A 39 10.50 -12.17 13.78
C SER A 39 10.05 -12.68 12.40
N LYS A 40 10.32 -13.96 12.14
CA LYS A 40 9.88 -14.61 10.90
C LYS A 40 8.34 -14.55 10.76
N GLU A 41 7.64 -14.79 11.87
CA GLU A 41 6.17 -14.73 11.89
C GLU A 41 5.67 -13.32 11.60
N GLU A 42 6.28 -12.33 12.24
CA GLU A 42 5.93 -10.94 12.02
C GLU A 42 6.19 -10.51 10.58
N ASN A 43 7.31 -10.92 10.00
CA ASN A 43 7.60 -10.66 8.59
C ASN A 43 6.55 -11.26 7.68
N SER A 44 6.13 -12.49 7.93
CA SER A 44 5.13 -13.19 7.14
C SER A 44 3.77 -12.51 7.23
N ILE A 45 3.34 -12.17 8.42
CA ILE A 45 2.06 -11.47 8.65
C ILE A 45 2.07 -10.11 7.94
N TYR A 46 3.15 -9.36 8.11
CA TYR A 46 3.25 -8.03 7.54
C TYR A 46 3.32 -8.05 6.02
N LEU A 47 4.04 -9.01 5.45
CA LEU A 47 4.09 -9.21 4.00
C LEU A 47 2.70 -9.43 3.43
N THR A 48 1.91 -10.31 4.05
CA THR A 48 0.54 -10.59 3.62
C THR A 48 -0.33 -9.34 3.72
N TYR A 49 -0.29 -8.66 4.85
CA TYR A 49 -1.06 -7.43 5.08
C TYR A 49 -0.72 -6.36 4.04
N PHE A 50 0.57 -6.11 3.83
CA PHE A 50 1.05 -5.09 2.90
C PHE A 50 0.65 -5.42 1.45
N SER A 51 0.77 -6.69 1.06
CA SER A 51 0.38 -7.16 -0.29
C SER A 51 -1.10 -6.92 -0.54
N LEU A 52 -1.94 -7.25 0.43
CA LEU A 52 -3.39 -7.05 0.31
C LEU A 52 -3.75 -5.57 0.26
N MET A 53 -3.06 -4.75 1.04
CA MET A 53 -3.27 -3.29 1.02
C MET A 53 -2.92 -2.72 -0.36
N LEU A 54 -1.80 -3.13 -0.94
CA LEU A 54 -1.42 -2.67 -2.28
C LEU A 54 -2.35 -3.20 -3.36
N ARG A 55 -2.90 -4.38 -3.19
CA ARG A 55 -3.90 -4.90 -4.14
C ARG A 55 -5.14 -4.01 -4.16
N ALA A 56 -5.55 -3.51 -2.99
CA ALA A 56 -6.64 -2.55 -2.91
C ALA A 56 -6.30 -1.24 -3.64
N ARG A 57 -5.05 -0.78 -3.54
CA ARG A 57 -4.59 0.42 -4.25
C ARG A 57 -4.55 0.20 -5.76
N GLU A 58 -4.14 -0.98 -6.22
CA GLU A 58 -4.17 -1.34 -7.64
C GLU A 58 -5.60 -1.25 -8.19
N ASN A 59 -6.57 -1.73 -7.43
CA ASN A 59 -7.97 -1.62 -7.83
C ASN A 59 -8.44 -0.17 -7.93
N GLN A 60 -8.03 0.69 -7.01
CA GLN A 60 -8.33 2.12 -7.07
C GLN A 60 -7.70 2.78 -8.32
N HIS A 61 -6.48 2.39 -8.67
CA HIS A 61 -5.83 2.85 -9.88
C HIS A 61 -6.64 2.47 -11.13
N TYR A 62 -7.11 1.22 -11.19
CA TYR A 62 -7.96 0.77 -12.27
C TYR A 62 -9.24 1.59 -12.35
N GLN A 63 -9.90 1.83 -11.22
CA GLN A 63 -11.11 2.66 -11.17
C GLN A 63 -10.87 4.08 -11.66
N HIS A 64 -9.72 4.65 -11.31
CA HIS A 64 -9.33 5.97 -11.80
C HIS A 64 -9.19 5.98 -13.35
N LYS A 65 -8.54 4.96 -13.88
CA LYS A 65 -8.32 4.84 -15.34
C LYS A 65 -9.63 4.79 -16.12
N ILE A 66 -10.65 4.17 -15.56
CA ILE A 66 -11.97 4.08 -16.21
C ILE A 66 -12.93 5.21 -15.81
N GLY A 67 -12.44 6.23 -15.11
CA GLY A 67 -13.23 7.40 -14.76
C GLY A 67 -14.23 7.17 -13.62
N MET A 68 -14.00 6.17 -12.78
CA MET A 68 -14.94 5.77 -11.73
C MET A 68 -14.47 6.18 -10.32
N LEU A 69 -13.36 6.89 -10.22
CA LEU A 69 -12.83 7.35 -8.95
C LEU A 69 -12.77 8.88 -8.94
N ASP A 70 -13.19 9.48 -7.83
CA ASP A 70 -13.12 10.91 -7.60
C ASP A 70 -11.65 11.39 -7.63
N GLU A 71 -11.41 12.53 -8.28
CA GLU A 71 -10.06 13.11 -8.39
C GLU A 71 -9.46 13.45 -7.02
N ASP A 72 -10.27 13.88 -6.07
CA ASP A 72 -9.79 14.16 -4.71
C ASP A 72 -9.31 12.90 -4.02
N GLU A 73 -10.04 11.79 -4.17
CA GLU A 73 -9.63 10.49 -3.62
C GLU A 73 -8.34 10.00 -4.28
N TRP A 74 -8.24 10.17 -5.59
CA TRP A 74 -7.05 9.79 -6.35
C TRP A 74 -5.83 10.58 -5.88
N SER A 75 -5.94 11.89 -5.76
CA SER A 75 -4.86 12.76 -5.30
C SER A 75 -4.41 12.40 -3.88
N SER A 76 -5.37 12.13 -3.00
CA SER A 76 -5.07 11.71 -1.63
C SER A 76 -4.30 10.39 -1.60
N MET A 77 -4.68 9.46 -2.45
CA MET A 77 -3.98 8.17 -2.57
C MET A 77 -2.54 8.36 -3.02
N LEU A 78 -2.29 9.21 -4.02
CA LEU A 78 -0.95 9.49 -4.51
C LEU A 78 -0.07 10.09 -3.41
N ILE A 79 -0.61 11.02 -2.63
CA ILE A 79 0.09 11.62 -1.50
C ILE A 79 0.44 10.55 -0.46
N SER A 80 -0.49 9.64 -0.18
CA SER A 80 -0.27 8.57 0.80
C SER A 80 0.87 7.64 0.40
N PHE A 81 1.06 7.37 -0.89
CA PHE A 81 2.18 6.56 -1.37
C PHE A 81 3.53 7.18 -1.02
N LYS A 82 3.67 8.49 -1.13
CA LYS A 82 4.93 9.18 -0.82
C LYS A 82 5.31 8.99 0.64
N THR A 83 4.32 9.05 1.53
CA THR A 83 4.55 8.81 2.96
C THR A 83 4.82 7.35 3.25
N LEU A 84 4.06 6.45 2.62
CA LEU A 84 4.18 5.01 2.82
C LEU A 84 5.59 4.50 2.54
N PHE A 85 6.19 4.94 1.45
CA PHE A 85 7.50 4.44 1.01
C PHE A 85 8.69 5.17 1.62
N LYS A 86 8.47 6.04 2.60
CA LYS A 86 9.54 6.55 3.45
C LYS A 86 10.07 5.47 4.40
N GLU A 87 9.26 4.45 4.69
CA GLU A 87 9.66 3.32 5.52
C GLU A 87 10.46 2.32 4.67
N PRO A 88 11.75 2.06 5.00
CA PRO A 88 12.58 1.15 4.20
C PRO A 88 12.00 -0.26 4.07
N LYS A 89 11.31 -0.76 5.10
CA LYS A 89 10.67 -2.07 5.05
C LYS A 89 9.64 -2.16 3.94
N HIS A 90 8.91 -1.08 3.68
CA HIS A 90 7.91 -1.04 2.62
C HIS A 90 8.55 -1.10 1.23
N LEU A 91 9.71 -0.47 1.05
CA LEU A 91 10.48 -0.58 -0.19
C LEU A 91 10.94 -2.01 -0.43
N GLU A 92 11.46 -2.65 0.62
CA GLU A 92 11.92 -4.03 0.56
C GLU A 92 10.78 -4.98 0.14
N ILE A 93 9.61 -4.83 0.77
CA ILE A 93 8.44 -5.66 0.44
C ILE A 93 8.00 -5.40 -1.00
N TRP A 94 7.92 -4.12 -1.41
CA TRP A 94 7.49 -3.76 -2.76
C TRP A 94 8.37 -4.41 -3.82
N GLU A 95 9.67 -4.33 -3.66
CA GLU A 95 10.61 -4.97 -4.61
C GLU A 95 10.37 -6.47 -4.73
N TYR A 96 9.94 -7.11 -3.65
CA TYR A 96 9.67 -8.55 -3.64
C TYR A 96 8.33 -8.89 -4.30
N ILE A 97 7.28 -8.08 -4.09
CA ILE A 97 5.92 -8.43 -4.54
C ILE A 97 5.51 -7.77 -5.86
N LYS A 98 6.24 -6.76 -6.34
CA LYS A 98 5.79 -5.95 -7.49
C LYS A 98 5.55 -6.76 -8.76
N ILE A 99 6.25 -7.88 -8.94
CA ILE A 99 6.08 -8.74 -10.09
C ILE A 99 4.66 -9.32 -10.20
N THR A 100 3.91 -9.32 -9.11
CA THR A 100 2.53 -9.85 -9.09
C THR A 100 1.48 -8.80 -9.47
N PHE A 101 1.90 -7.56 -9.74
CA PHE A 101 0.99 -6.46 -10.07
C PHE A 101 1.04 -6.12 -11.55
N SER A 102 0.04 -5.38 -12.04
CA SER A 102 0.01 -4.94 -13.43
C SER A 102 1.16 -3.97 -13.72
N GLU A 103 1.64 -3.97 -14.97
CA GLU A 103 2.73 -3.08 -15.38
C GLU A 103 2.41 -1.61 -15.13
N ASP A 104 1.17 -1.18 -15.42
CA ASP A 104 0.73 0.20 -15.21
C ASP A 104 0.81 0.58 -13.73
N PHE A 105 0.41 -0.32 -12.86
CA PHE A 105 0.44 -0.04 -11.42
C PHE A 105 1.89 -0.01 -10.91
N VAL A 106 2.73 -0.90 -11.40
CA VAL A 106 4.17 -0.91 -11.05
C VAL A 106 4.82 0.42 -11.45
N GLU A 107 4.56 0.90 -12.67
CA GLU A 107 5.08 2.19 -13.12
C GLU A 107 4.63 3.34 -12.22
N LEU A 108 3.34 3.34 -11.84
CA LEU A 108 2.80 4.34 -10.95
C LEU A 108 3.50 4.35 -9.59
N VAL A 109 3.61 3.18 -8.97
CA VAL A 109 4.21 3.06 -7.64
C VAL A 109 5.69 3.42 -7.68
N ASP A 110 6.43 2.90 -8.67
CA ASP A 110 7.87 3.20 -8.80
C ASP A 110 8.09 4.71 -8.99
N GLU A 111 7.24 5.40 -9.72
CA GLU A 111 7.32 6.85 -9.89
C GLU A 111 7.07 7.57 -8.58
N GLN A 112 6.09 7.13 -7.78
CA GLN A 112 5.83 7.73 -6.48
C GLN A 112 7.01 7.51 -5.52
N ILE A 113 7.62 6.35 -5.57
CA ILE A 113 8.83 6.05 -4.77
C ILE A 113 9.96 7.00 -5.17
N ARG A 114 10.20 7.15 -6.47
CA ARG A 114 11.24 8.04 -6.99
C ARG A 114 11.03 9.49 -6.51
N GLN A 115 9.81 9.99 -6.61
CA GLN A 115 9.47 11.33 -6.14
C GLN A 115 9.66 11.48 -4.64
N SER A 116 9.29 10.47 -3.86
CA SER A 116 9.44 10.49 -2.41
C SER A 116 10.91 10.60 -2.00
N GLN A 117 11.82 9.92 -2.69
CA GLN A 117 13.25 9.97 -2.41
C GLN A 117 13.87 11.33 -2.75
N ILE A 118 13.43 11.94 -3.85
CA ILE A 118 13.89 13.29 -4.23
C ILE A 118 13.49 14.31 -3.16
N TYR A 119 12.24 14.26 -2.70
CA TYR A 119 11.76 15.13 -1.62
C TYR A 119 12.53 14.90 -0.32
N GLY A 120 12.86 13.65 0.00
CA GLY A 120 13.65 13.33 1.18
C GLY A 120 15.05 13.93 1.15
N GLN A 121 15.66 14.01 -0.02
CA GLN A 121 16.98 14.62 -0.19
C GLN A 121 16.90 16.15 -0.05
N ASP A 122 15.86 16.78 -0.58
CA ASP A 122 15.68 18.23 -0.53
C ASP A 122 15.35 18.73 0.88
N SER A 123 14.77 17.88 1.72
CA SER A 123 14.42 18.26 3.09
C SER A 123 15.53 17.99 4.11
N ALA A 124 16.62 17.42 3.65
CA ALA A 124 17.80 17.20 4.50
C ALA A 124 18.77 18.38 4.40
#